data_8ff9f1e7515afcde9fb521388b98f4c9
#
_entry.id   8ff9f1e7515afcde9fb521388b98f4c9
#
_cell.length_a   1.000
_cell.length_b   1.000
_cell.length_c   1.000
_cell.angle_alpha   90.00
_cell.angle_beta   90.00
_cell.angle_gamma   90.00
#
_symmetry.space_group_name_H-M   'P 1'
#
loop_
_entity.id
_entity.type
_entity.pdbx_description
1 polymer ?
#
loop_
_entity_poly.entity_id
_entity_poly.type
_entity_poly.pdbx_seq_one_letter_code
_entity_poly.pdbx_strand_id
1 'polypeptide(L)'
;MIKKLLLSTALVFGTSLMASAQCIPDPTITIPGIYPDSATGLSSGIVGTPYTQVIQAKVPVDTVVSLNGLPPTNINIANITVTGVTGLPPGLTYSTTPANGIFPGGSNGCMFVSGTPTTAGVYFVNVILTTNATFLGFPINQVDTLDYYSININTSSGIGSAVAY
;
A
#
# COMPACT_ATOMS: atom_id res chain seq x y z
N MET A 1 24.73 64.42 1.28
CA MET A 1 23.46 63.67 1.43
C MET A 1 23.64 62.30 0.86
N ILE A 2 23.90 61.31 1.70
CA ILE A 2 24.18 59.93 1.28
C ILE A 2 22.91 59.15 1.47
N LYS A 3 22.26 58.73 0.36
CA LYS A 3 21.10 57.86 0.36
C LYS A 3 21.56 56.44 0.67
N LYS A 4 21.17 55.90 1.84
CA LYS A 4 21.37 54.52 2.21
C LYS A 4 20.38 53.67 1.43
N LEU A 5 20.90 52.87 0.49
CA LEU A 5 20.16 51.83 -0.23
C LEU A 5 20.08 50.61 0.66
N LEU A 6 18.92 50.35 1.27
CA LEU A 6 18.65 49.13 2.02
C LEU A 6 18.32 48.01 1.02
N LEU A 7 19.29 47.09 0.83
CA LEU A 7 19.10 45.89 0.07
C LEU A 7 18.38 44.85 0.94
N SER A 8 17.06 44.74 0.74
CA SER A 8 16.21 43.74 1.42
C SER A 8 16.41 42.38 0.73
N THR A 9 17.21 41.50 1.32
CA THR A 9 17.37 40.11 0.88
C THR A 9 16.16 39.32 1.36
N ALA A 10 15.18 39.11 0.51
CA ALA A 10 14.07 38.21 0.77
C ALA A 10 14.59 36.75 0.70
N LEU A 11 14.75 36.12 1.87
CA LEU A 11 15.06 34.71 2.01
C LEU A 11 13.80 33.92 1.65
N VAL A 12 13.74 33.44 0.41
CA VAL A 12 12.67 32.50 -0.03
C VAL A 12 12.93 31.14 0.60
N PHE A 13 12.26 30.87 1.71
CA PHE A 13 12.15 29.50 2.24
C PHE A 13 11.31 28.69 1.27
N GLY A 14 11.98 27.91 0.41
CA GLY A 14 11.36 26.90 -0.40
C GLY A 14 10.82 25.78 0.50
N THR A 15 9.54 25.82 0.83
CA THR A 15 8.85 24.67 1.41
C THR A 15 8.76 23.60 0.32
N SER A 16 9.65 22.62 0.37
CA SER A 16 9.50 21.38 -0.40
C SER A 16 8.23 20.68 0.07
N LEU A 17 7.14 20.85 -0.68
CA LEU A 17 5.94 20.03 -0.55
C LEU A 17 6.38 18.58 -0.87
N MET A 18 6.54 17.78 0.17
CA MET A 18 6.64 16.33 0.03
C MET A 18 5.30 15.87 -0.53
N ALA A 19 5.19 15.80 -1.85
CA ALA A 19 4.07 15.13 -2.50
C ALA A 19 4.14 13.67 -2.06
N SER A 20 3.26 13.27 -1.14
CA SER A 20 3.06 11.87 -0.82
C SER A 20 2.64 11.21 -2.12
N ALA A 21 3.51 10.35 -2.67
CA ALA A 21 3.16 9.56 -3.83
C ALA A 21 1.99 8.66 -3.41
N GLN A 22 0.81 8.95 -3.95
CA GLN A 22 -0.39 8.17 -3.75
C GLN A 22 -0.60 7.30 -4.99
N CYS A 23 -1.07 6.08 -4.78
CA CYS A 23 -1.50 5.26 -5.90
C CYS A 23 -2.83 5.76 -6.46
N ILE A 24 -3.07 5.47 -7.72
CA ILE A 24 -4.36 5.70 -8.38
C ILE A 24 -5.06 4.35 -8.49
N PRO A 25 -6.29 4.21 -7.93
CA PRO A 25 -7.08 3.01 -8.14
C PRO A 25 -7.33 2.77 -9.63
N ASP A 26 -7.05 1.55 -10.10
CA ASP A 26 -7.20 1.19 -11.51
C ASP A 26 -8.68 0.83 -11.82
N PRO A 27 -9.40 1.66 -12.59
CA PRO A 27 -10.80 1.40 -12.91
C PRO A 27 -11.00 0.24 -13.90
N THR A 28 -9.96 -0.24 -14.55
CA THR A 28 -10.04 -1.36 -15.50
C THR A 28 -10.13 -2.71 -14.77
N ILE A 29 -9.77 -2.78 -13.50
CA ILE A 29 -9.95 -3.96 -12.67
C ILE A 29 -11.42 -4.09 -12.30
N THR A 30 -12.10 -5.04 -12.93
CA THR A 30 -13.53 -5.31 -12.75
C THR A 30 -13.82 -6.55 -11.93
N ILE A 31 -12.87 -7.50 -11.87
CA ILE A 31 -13.00 -8.74 -11.10
C ILE A 31 -12.59 -8.46 -9.64
N PRO A 32 -13.45 -8.80 -8.66
CA PRO A 32 -13.07 -8.66 -7.24
C PRO A 32 -11.81 -9.45 -6.90
N GLY A 33 -10.91 -8.81 -6.14
CA GLY A 33 -9.63 -9.40 -5.78
C GLY A 33 -8.59 -8.37 -5.38
N ILE A 34 -7.39 -8.86 -5.10
CA ILE A 34 -6.22 -8.07 -4.74
C ILE A 34 -5.12 -8.36 -5.75
N TYR A 35 -4.47 -7.32 -6.24
CA TYR A 35 -3.48 -7.40 -7.32
C TYR A 35 -2.20 -6.63 -6.95
N PRO A 36 -1.01 -7.21 -7.14
CA PRO A 36 -0.79 -8.54 -7.69
C PRO A 36 -1.38 -9.64 -6.79
N ASP A 37 -1.73 -10.77 -7.39
CA ASP A 37 -2.20 -11.95 -6.67
C ASP A 37 -1.05 -12.68 -5.92
N SER A 38 -1.38 -13.71 -5.17
CA SER A 38 -0.39 -14.49 -4.42
C SER A 38 0.63 -15.21 -5.30
N ALA A 39 0.28 -15.53 -6.56
CA ALA A 39 1.18 -16.20 -7.49
C ALA A 39 2.20 -15.24 -8.11
N THR A 40 1.78 -14.01 -8.37
CA THR A 40 2.64 -12.94 -8.91
C THR A 40 3.55 -12.34 -7.83
N GLY A 41 3.00 -12.12 -6.61
CA GLY A 41 3.73 -11.53 -5.49
C GLY A 41 4.15 -10.07 -5.69
N LEU A 42 5.03 -9.57 -4.81
CA LEU A 42 5.57 -8.22 -4.87
C LEU A 42 6.96 -8.21 -5.51
N SER A 43 7.33 -7.08 -6.13
CA SER A 43 8.64 -6.91 -6.76
C SER A 43 9.78 -6.91 -5.73
N SER A 44 10.96 -7.34 -6.15
CA SER A 44 12.19 -7.24 -5.33
C SER A 44 12.73 -5.82 -5.33
N GLY A 45 13.43 -5.45 -4.24
CA GLY A 45 14.14 -4.18 -4.10
C GLY A 45 15.65 -4.36 -3.94
N ILE A 46 16.37 -3.23 -3.87
CA ILE A 46 17.81 -3.19 -3.62
C ILE A 46 18.07 -2.17 -2.51
N VAL A 47 18.92 -2.52 -1.55
CA VAL A 47 19.34 -1.62 -0.46
C VAL A 47 19.86 -0.30 -1.03
N GLY A 48 19.38 0.82 -0.47
CA GLY A 48 19.78 2.16 -0.86
C GLY A 48 19.15 2.69 -2.16
N THR A 49 18.31 1.88 -2.83
CA THR A 49 17.61 2.28 -4.07
C THR A 49 16.13 2.55 -3.77
N PRO A 50 15.54 3.65 -4.27
CA PRO A 50 14.10 3.90 -4.10
C PRO A 50 13.27 2.72 -4.59
N TYR A 51 12.34 2.27 -3.75
CA TYR A 51 11.41 1.19 -4.01
C TYR A 51 9.98 1.73 -4.08
N THR A 52 9.21 1.23 -5.03
CA THR A 52 7.78 1.52 -5.14
C THR A 52 7.01 0.28 -5.55
N GLN A 53 5.88 0.04 -4.91
CA GLN A 53 4.98 -1.06 -5.22
C GLN A 53 3.53 -0.60 -5.03
N VAL A 54 2.69 -0.85 -6.01
CA VAL A 54 1.25 -0.65 -5.90
C VAL A 54 0.57 -2.00 -5.70
N ILE A 55 -0.37 -2.03 -4.76
CA ILE A 55 -1.29 -3.15 -4.55
C ILE A 55 -2.68 -2.59 -4.81
N GLN A 56 -3.34 -3.09 -5.85
CA GLN A 56 -4.70 -2.70 -6.23
C GLN A 56 -5.71 -3.64 -5.56
N ALA A 57 -6.88 -3.11 -5.24
CA ALA A 57 -7.98 -3.89 -4.70
C ALA A 57 -9.28 -3.57 -5.44
N LYS A 58 -10.03 -4.60 -5.80
CA LYS A 58 -11.42 -4.50 -6.24
C LYS A 58 -12.29 -5.14 -5.19
N VAL A 59 -13.04 -4.31 -4.46
CA VAL A 59 -13.95 -4.80 -3.42
C VAL A 59 -15.23 -5.35 -4.06
N PRO A 60 -15.70 -6.56 -3.70
CA PRO A 60 -17.00 -7.05 -4.15
C PRO A 60 -18.13 -6.22 -3.56
N VAL A 61 -19.28 -6.17 -4.24
CA VAL A 61 -20.53 -5.58 -3.68
C VAL A 61 -21.11 -6.52 -2.63
N ASP A 62 -21.03 -7.82 -2.92
CA ASP A 62 -21.58 -8.89 -2.10
C ASP A 62 -20.73 -10.15 -2.23
N THR A 63 -20.98 -11.11 -1.37
CA THR A 63 -20.40 -12.44 -1.43
C THR A 63 -21.36 -13.48 -0.87
N VAL A 64 -21.26 -14.72 -1.32
CA VAL A 64 -22.07 -15.83 -0.83
C VAL A 64 -21.31 -16.55 0.26
N VAL A 65 -21.92 -16.67 1.43
CA VAL A 65 -21.39 -17.49 2.53
C VAL A 65 -22.26 -18.71 2.75
N SER A 66 -21.61 -19.84 3.01
CA SER A 66 -22.25 -21.10 3.41
C SER A 66 -21.92 -21.36 4.86
N LEU A 67 -22.90 -21.21 5.72
CA LEU A 67 -22.78 -21.55 7.14
C LEU A 67 -23.39 -22.94 7.36
N ASN A 68 -22.76 -23.72 8.23
CA ASN A 68 -23.24 -25.09 8.53
C ASN A 68 -24.71 -25.07 8.98
N GLY A 69 -25.56 -25.77 8.21
CA GLY A 69 -26.99 -25.90 8.48
C GLY A 69 -27.88 -24.79 7.90
N LEU A 70 -27.30 -23.80 7.21
CA LEU A 70 -28.04 -22.75 6.49
C LEU A 70 -27.80 -22.88 4.97
N PRO A 71 -28.79 -22.50 4.14
CA PRO A 71 -28.57 -22.39 2.70
C PRO A 71 -27.52 -21.30 2.42
N PRO A 72 -26.79 -21.39 1.29
CA PRO A 72 -25.91 -20.31 0.85
C PRO A 72 -26.64 -18.98 0.84
N THR A 73 -26.13 -18.01 1.58
CA THR A 73 -26.78 -16.72 1.78
C THR A 73 -25.88 -15.60 1.31
N ASN A 74 -26.44 -14.66 0.58
CA ASN A 74 -25.74 -13.49 0.11
C ASN A 74 -25.54 -12.47 1.24
N ILE A 75 -24.31 -12.01 1.44
CA ILE A 75 -23.97 -10.91 2.36
C ILE A 75 -23.50 -9.70 1.58
N ASN A 76 -24.02 -8.55 1.93
CA ASN A 76 -23.64 -7.28 1.33
C ASN A 76 -22.38 -6.74 2.02
N ILE A 77 -21.36 -6.40 1.23
CA ILE A 77 -20.10 -5.82 1.71
C ILE A 77 -20.23 -4.30 1.73
N ALA A 78 -20.26 -3.72 2.93
CA ALA A 78 -20.28 -2.26 3.06
C ALA A 78 -18.93 -1.63 2.70
N ASN A 79 -17.84 -2.19 3.25
CA ASN A 79 -16.47 -1.79 2.93
C ASN A 79 -15.47 -2.83 3.44
N ILE A 80 -14.24 -2.73 2.92
CA ILE A 80 -13.03 -3.36 3.48
C ILE A 80 -12.11 -2.25 3.92
N THR A 81 -11.60 -2.33 5.15
CA THR A 81 -10.69 -1.33 5.72
C THR A 81 -9.30 -1.94 5.93
N VAL A 82 -8.25 -1.29 5.44
CA VAL A 82 -6.86 -1.60 5.80
C VAL A 82 -6.62 -1.03 7.20
N THR A 83 -6.50 -1.89 8.21
CA THR A 83 -6.32 -1.49 9.61
C THR A 83 -4.85 -1.51 10.03
N GLY A 84 -3.99 -2.18 9.29
CA GLY A 84 -2.55 -2.17 9.54
C GLY A 84 -1.74 -2.92 8.49
N VAL A 85 -0.46 -2.63 8.45
CA VAL A 85 0.53 -3.36 7.66
C VAL A 85 1.74 -3.60 8.56
N THR A 86 2.21 -4.83 8.62
CA THR A 86 3.39 -5.23 9.40
C THR A 86 4.39 -5.97 8.53
N GLY A 87 5.64 -6.07 8.98
CA GLY A 87 6.68 -6.81 8.26
C GLY A 87 7.28 -6.10 7.06
N LEU A 88 7.02 -4.80 6.85
CA LEU A 88 7.70 -4.04 5.80
C LEU A 88 9.21 -3.97 6.04
N PRO A 89 10.02 -4.02 4.98
CA PRO A 89 11.46 -3.76 5.07
C PRO A 89 11.76 -2.42 5.76
N PRO A 90 12.79 -2.32 6.62
CA PRO A 90 13.23 -1.07 7.20
C PRO A 90 13.49 0.00 6.12
N GLY A 91 12.92 1.20 6.28
CA GLY A 91 12.98 2.30 5.33
C GLY A 91 11.83 2.36 4.33
N LEU A 92 10.91 1.37 4.36
CA LEU A 92 9.66 1.42 3.60
C LEU A 92 8.48 1.80 4.48
N THR A 93 7.53 2.50 3.87
CA THR A 93 6.24 2.88 4.46
C THR A 93 5.11 2.58 3.50
N TYR A 94 3.86 2.68 3.96
CA TYR A 94 2.70 2.54 3.08
C TYR A 94 1.74 3.72 3.21
N SER A 95 0.94 3.91 2.16
CA SER A 95 -0.22 4.79 2.13
C SER A 95 -1.35 4.13 1.34
N THR A 96 -2.57 4.62 1.48
CA THR A 96 -3.74 4.07 0.78
C THR A 96 -4.47 5.17 0.01
N THR A 97 -5.21 4.78 -1.02
CA THR A 97 -6.18 5.63 -1.69
C THR A 97 -7.51 4.87 -1.75
N PRO A 98 -8.54 5.34 -1.01
CA PRO A 98 -8.62 6.56 -0.16
C PRO A 98 -7.65 6.55 1.03
N ALA A 99 -7.22 7.74 1.47
CA ALA A 99 -6.21 7.91 2.52
C ALA A 99 -6.62 7.40 3.91
N ASN A 100 -7.92 7.24 4.16
CA ASN A 100 -8.47 6.66 5.39
C ASN A 100 -8.40 5.11 5.40
N GLY A 101 -7.93 4.48 4.34
CA GLY A 101 -7.85 3.02 4.21
C GLY A 101 -9.19 2.31 4.03
N ILE A 102 -10.30 3.04 3.85
CA ILE A 102 -11.64 2.47 3.73
C ILE A 102 -12.01 2.34 2.25
N PHE A 103 -12.18 1.12 1.78
CA PHE A 103 -12.56 0.78 0.41
C PHE A 103 -14.03 0.34 0.37
N PRO A 104 -14.95 1.18 -0.14
CA PRO A 104 -16.37 0.84 -0.21
C PRO A 104 -16.66 -0.40 -1.06
N GLY A 105 -17.74 -1.12 -0.75
CA GLY A 105 -18.20 -2.25 -1.55
C GLY A 105 -18.42 -1.85 -3.02
N GLY A 106 -17.98 -2.67 -3.95
CA GLY A 106 -18.02 -2.42 -5.39
C GLY A 106 -16.97 -1.42 -5.92
N SER A 107 -16.18 -0.78 -5.04
CA SER A 107 -15.19 0.21 -5.46
C SER A 107 -13.82 -0.41 -5.78
N ASN A 108 -12.98 0.38 -6.45
CA ASN A 108 -11.56 0.12 -6.58
C ASN A 108 -10.82 0.96 -5.54
N GLY A 109 -9.76 0.40 -4.97
CA GLY A 109 -8.86 1.09 -4.06
C GLY A 109 -7.43 0.63 -4.30
N CYS A 110 -6.45 1.30 -3.70
CA CYS A 110 -5.07 0.85 -3.78
C CYS A 110 -4.28 1.16 -2.51
N MET A 111 -3.23 0.39 -2.31
CA MET A 111 -2.18 0.63 -1.33
C MET A 111 -0.85 0.83 -2.05
N PHE A 112 -0.10 1.84 -1.63
CA PHE A 112 1.21 2.19 -2.17
C PHE A 112 2.28 1.98 -1.10
N VAL A 113 3.22 1.08 -1.37
CA VAL A 113 4.41 0.86 -0.56
C VAL A 113 5.56 1.59 -1.21
N SER A 114 6.26 2.43 -0.46
CA SER A 114 7.37 3.22 -0.99
C SER A 114 8.41 3.55 0.08
N GLY A 115 9.59 3.93 -0.38
CA GLY A 115 10.71 4.33 0.46
C GLY A 115 12.04 3.84 -0.08
N THR A 116 13.08 3.89 0.76
CA THR A 116 14.41 3.38 0.40
C THR A 116 14.79 2.34 1.44
N PRO A 117 14.81 1.04 1.08
CA PRO A 117 15.12 -0.01 2.03
C PRO A 117 16.57 0.09 2.50
N THR A 118 16.80 -0.08 3.79
CA THR A 118 18.11 0.09 4.42
C THR A 118 18.82 -1.22 4.73
N THR A 119 18.08 -2.34 4.71
CA THR A 119 18.62 -3.65 5.11
C THR A 119 18.18 -4.72 4.12
N ALA A 120 19.13 -5.55 3.69
CA ALA A 120 18.85 -6.69 2.82
C ALA A 120 18.16 -7.83 3.61
N GLY A 121 17.33 -8.60 2.93
CA GLY A 121 16.61 -9.74 3.53
C GLY A 121 15.31 -10.05 2.81
N VAL A 122 14.64 -11.11 3.25
CA VAL A 122 13.28 -11.45 2.85
C VAL A 122 12.33 -11.03 3.97
N TYR A 123 11.36 -10.19 3.62
CA TYR A 123 10.41 -9.61 4.56
C TYR A 123 9.00 -10.09 4.23
N PHE A 124 8.37 -10.80 5.17
CA PHE A 124 6.98 -11.24 5.04
C PHE A 124 6.06 -10.09 5.45
N VAL A 125 5.29 -9.60 4.50
CA VAL A 125 4.40 -8.44 4.66
C VAL A 125 3.00 -8.93 4.94
N ASN A 126 2.48 -8.57 6.10
CA ASN A 126 1.11 -8.88 6.49
C ASN A 126 0.24 -7.61 6.37
N VAL A 127 -0.83 -7.70 5.60
CA VAL A 127 -1.84 -6.63 5.49
C VAL A 127 -3.07 -7.06 6.27
N ILE A 128 -3.38 -6.31 7.32
CA ILE A 128 -4.51 -6.58 8.21
C ILE A 128 -5.72 -5.82 7.69
N LEU A 129 -6.78 -6.55 7.42
CA LEU A 129 -8.03 -6.04 6.84
C LEU A 129 -9.20 -6.27 7.80
N THR A 130 -10.14 -5.34 7.81
CA THR A 130 -11.45 -5.54 8.44
C THR A 130 -12.52 -5.39 7.38
N THR A 131 -13.27 -6.46 7.14
CA THR A 131 -14.44 -6.46 6.28
C THR A 131 -15.67 -6.12 7.11
N ASN A 132 -16.37 -5.06 6.74
CA ASN A 132 -17.65 -4.66 7.32
C ASN A 132 -18.76 -5.06 6.34
N ALA A 133 -19.70 -5.89 6.79
CA ALA A 133 -20.75 -6.45 5.96
C ALA A 133 -22.08 -6.50 6.72
N THR A 134 -23.16 -6.83 5.99
CA THR A 134 -24.50 -7.01 6.57
C THR A 134 -25.02 -8.40 6.21
N PHE A 135 -25.41 -9.17 7.22
CA PHE A 135 -26.01 -10.48 7.10
C PHE A 135 -27.43 -10.47 7.70
N LEU A 136 -28.43 -10.74 6.89
CA LEU A 136 -29.86 -10.72 7.30
C LEU A 136 -30.26 -9.43 8.03
N GLY A 137 -29.70 -8.28 7.64
CA GLY A 137 -29.96 -6.98 8.27
C GLY A 137 -29.09 -6.67 9.50
N PHE A 138 -28.26 -7.59 9.96
CA PHE A 138 -27.37 -7.40 11.09
C PHE A 138 -25.94 -7.07 10.62
N PRO A 139 -25.26 -6.07 11.22
CA PRO A 139 -23.89 -5.78 10.90
C PRO A 139 -22.96 -6.90 11.40
N ILE A 140 -22.01 -7.29 10.56
CA ILE A 140 -20.94 -8.24 10.90
C ILE A 140 -19.60 -7.63 10.52
N ASN A 141 -18.60 -7.91 11.33
CA ASN A 141 -17.21 -7.49 11.08
C ASN A 141 -16.31 -8.72 11.12
N GLN A 142 -15.49 -8.87 10.09
CA GLN A 142 -14.51 -9.95 10.01
C GLN A 142 -13.10 -9.34 9.84
N VAL A 143 -12.18 -9.79 10.68
CA VAL A 143 -10.75 -9.42 10.54
C VAL A 143 -10.03 -10.54 9.83
N ASP A 144 -9.31 -10.19 8.77
CA ASP A 144 -8.50 -11.09 7.97
C ASP A 144 -7.09 -10.55 7.80
N THR A 145 -6.13 -11.43 7.55
CA THR A 145 -4.74 -11.03 7.28
C THR A 145 -4.29 -11.64 5.95
N LEU A 146 -3.80 -10.79 5.05
CA LEU A 146 -3.11 -11.24 3.85
C LEU A 146 -1.64 -11.46 4.24
N ASP A 147 -1.23 -12.70 4.35
CA ASP A 147 0.10 -13.13 4.84
C ASP A 147 0.98 -13.78 3.76
N TYR A 148 0.50 -13.81 2.51
CA TYR A 148 1.18 -14.43 1.39
C TYR A 148 2.19 -13.53 0.68
N TYR A 149 2.27 -12.25 1.06
CA TYR A 149 3.22 -11.33 0.44
C TYR A 149 4.60 -11.39 1.09
N SER A 150 5.63 -11.30 0.24
CA SER A 150 7.00 -11.06 0.67
C SER A 150 7.69 -10.06 -0.24
N ILE A 151 8.61 -9.27 0.33
CA ILE A 151 9.50 -8.38 -0.39
C ILE A 151 10.92 -8.85 -0.16
N ASN A 152 11.63 -9.19 -1.24
CA ASN A 152 13.04 -9.54 -1.19
C ASN A 152 13.88 -8.29 -1.47
N ILE A 153 14.67 -7.86 -0.48
CA ILE A 153 15.62 -6.76 -0.62
C ILE A 153 17.02 -7.32 -0.80
N ASN A 154 17.57 -7.13 -1.98
CA ASN A 154 18.91 -7.58 -2.33
C ASN A 154 19.96 -6.56 -1.86
N THR A 155 21.20 -7.02 -1.63
CA THR A 155 22.34 -6.14 -1.43
C THR A 155 22.62 -5.37 -2.72
N SER A 156 23.03 -4.11 -2.61
CA SER A 156 23.61 -3.42 -3.76
C SER A 156 24.91 -4.14 -4.17
N SER A 157 24.94 -4.70 -5.37
CA SER A 157 26.20 -5.21 -5.94
C SER A 157 27.09 -4.01 -6.22
N GLY A 158 27.95 -3.64 -5.27
CA GLY A 158 29.04 -2.72 -5.54
C GLY A 158 29.87 -3.34 -6.68
N ILE A 159 29.94 -2.65 -7.82
CA ILE A 159 30.91 -3.00 -8.86
C ILE A 159 32.26 -2.83 -8.17
N GLY A 160 32.87 -3.97 -7.81
CA GLY A 160 34.22 -3.96 -7.27
C GLY A 160 35.10 -3.14 -8.22
N SER A 161 35.69 -2.08 -7.70
CA SER A 161 36.68 -1.29 -8.43
C SER A 161 37.71 -2.27 -8.95
N ALA A 162 37.73 -2.51 -10.26
CA ALA A 162 38.85 -3.25 -10.89
C ALA A 162 40.11 -2.44 -10.65
N VAL A 163 40.93 -2.87 -9.71
CA VAL A 163 42.25 -2.31 -9.53
C VAL A 163 43.06 -2.81 -10.74
N ALA A 164 43.24 -1.91 -11.72
CA ALA A 164 44.19 -2.15 -12.78
C ALA A 164 45.59 -2.10 -12.17
N TYR A 165 46.32 -3.21 -12.28
CA TYR A 165 47.76 -3.27 -12.03
C TYR A 165 48.52 -2.73 -13.24
#